data_751a541112ea2af66a3d19baa5c15f4b
#
_entry.id   751a541112ea2af66a3d19baa5c15f4b
#
_cell.length_a   1.000
_cell.length_b   1.000
_cell.length_c   1.000
_cell.angle_alpha   90.00
_cell.angle_beta   90.00
_cell.angle_gamma   90.00
#
_symmetry.space_group_name_H-M   'P 1'
#
loop_
_entity.id
_entity.type
_entity.pdbx_description
1 polymer ?
#
loop_
_entity_poly.entity_id
_entity_poly.type
_entity_poly.pdbx_seq_one_letter_code
_entity_poly.pdbx_strand_id
1 'polypeptide(L)'
;ISEDEKNLMKNYCIMKHRNNFNSFDEDQSDNRDTMFYGDPMTESLMLKKRDFMEKETGLKLSPTYSFWRCYTKFADLKKHKDRPSCEISVTVNIGSDGTKWPIFINNKKFICEPGDGVIYLGCEYEHWREEFKGDYSIQTFLHYVDKNGPNKEWVLDKRKQFGLDKNLEI
;
A
#
# COMPACT_ATOMS: atom_id res chain seq x y z
N ILE A 1 12.31 -4.03 0.61
CA ILE A 1 12.06 -5.49 0.51
C ILE A 1 13.21 -6.15 -0.24
N SER A 2 13.38 -7.49 -0.07
CA SER A 2 14.43 -8.22 -0.79
C SER A 2 14.15 -8.29 -2.30
N GLU A 3 15.18 -8.60 -3.06
CA GLU A 3 15.06 -8.77 -4.52
C GLU A 3 14.08 -9.91 -4.88
N ASP A 4 14.14 -11.03 -4.14
CA ASP A 4 13.24 -12.16 -4.36
C ASP A 4 11.79 -11.82 -4.03
N GLU A 5 11.55 -11.12 -2.91
CA GLU A 5 10.21 -10.64 -2.55
C GLU A 5 9.66 -9.70 -3.62
N LYS A 6 10.48 -8.76 -4.07
CA LYS A 6 10.10 -7.80 -5.11
C LYS A 6 9.71 -8.52 -6.41
N ASN A 7 10.54 -9.44 -6.87
CA ASN A 7 10.31 -10.17 -8.13
C ASN A 7 9.06 -11.06 -8.05
N LEU A 8 8.86 -11.76 -6.92
CA LEU A 8 7.66 -12.55 -6.68
C LEU A 8 6.40 -11.68 -6.70
N MET A 9 6.40 -10.57 -5.96
CA MET A 9 5.29 -9.64 -5.87
C MET A 9 4.97 -8.99 -7.21
N LYS A 10 6.01 -8.55 -7.95
CA LYS A 10 5.86 -7.95 -9.27
C LYS A 10 5.17 -8.91 -10.25
N ASN A 11 5.66 -10.16 -10.32
CA ASN A 11 5.08 -11.18 -11.20
C ASN A 11 3.61 -11.45 -10.84
N TYR A 12 3.31 -11.60 -9.56
CA TYR A 12 1.95 -11.80 -9.05
C TYR A 12 1.01 -10.65 -9.46
N CYS A 13 1.40 -9.41 -9.18
CA CYS A 13 0.59 -8.23 -9.50
C CYS A 13 0.38 -8.07 -11.02
N ILE A 14 1.43 -8.31 -11.83
CA ILE A 14 1.32 -8.26 -13.29
C ILE A 14 0.34 -9.33 -13.82
N MET A 15 0.42 -10.57 -13.31
CA MET A 15 -0.52 -11.62 -13.71
C MET A 15 -1.95 -11.26 -13.36
N LYS A 16 -2.20 -10.75 -12.14
CA LYS A 16 -3.54 -10.29 -11.73
C LYS A 16 -4.03 -9.12 -12.60
N HIS A 17 -3.17 -8.14 -12.86
CA HIS A 17 -3.52 -6.99 -13.69
C HIS A 17 -3.92 -7.44 -15.12
N ARG A 18 -3.15 -8.32 -15.75
CA ARG A 18 -3.41 -8.82 -17.11
C ARG A 18 -4.66 -9.69 -17.22
N ASN A 19 -5.02 -10.40 -16.18
CA ASN A 19 -6.18 -11.29 -16.16
C ASN A 19 -7.49 -10.62 -15.77
N ASN A 20 -7.52 -9.29 -15.69
CA ASN A 20 -8.72 -8.49 -15.34
C ASN A 20 -9.40 -8.91 -14.03
N PHE A 21 -8.66 -9.43 -13.06
CA PHE A 21 -9.19 -9.60 -11.70
C PHE A 21 -9.24 -8.24 -11.00
N ASN A 22 -10.05 -7.34 -11.56
CA ASN A 22 -10.13 -5.95 -11.11
C ASN A 22 -11.23 -5.82 -10.07
N SER A 23 -10.89 -5.27 -8.92
CA SER A 23 -11.83 -4.49 -8.13
C SER A 23 -11.59 -3.03 -8.48
N PHE A 24 -12.59 -2.35 -9.01
CA PHE A 24 -12.52 -0.92 -9.31
C PHE A 24 -12.97 -0.14 -8.11
N ASP A 25 -12.18 0.81 -7.65
CA ASP A 25 -12.63 1.88 -6.79
C ASP A 25 -12.61 3.18 -7.62
N GLU A 26 -13.79 3.65 -7.97
CA GLU A 26 -13.99 4.79 -8.87
C GLU A 26 -13.56 6.13 -8.25
N ASP A 27 -13.36 6.17 -6.92
CA ASP A 27 -13.19 7.43 -6.19
C ASP A 27 -11.76 8.02 -6.21
N GLN A 28 -10.73 7.26 -6.59
CA GLN A 28 -9.34 7.72 -6.44
C GLN A 28 -8.50 7.85 -7.70
N SER A 29 -8.90 7.30 -8.84
CA SER A 29 -8.20 7.48 -10.12
C SER A 29 -9.03 7.06 -11.33
N ASP A 30 -8.62 7.58 -12.49
CA ASP A 30 -9.21 7.22 -13.79
C ASP A 30 -9.05 5.74 -14.14
N ASN A 31 -10.11 5.02 -14.09
CA ASN A 31 -10.68 3.90 -14.85
C ASN A 31 -9.79 2.77 -15.41
N ARG A 32 -8.48 2.69 -15.17
CA ARG A 32 -7.62 1.62 -15.72
C ARG A 32 -6.71 0.95 -14.71
N ASP A 33 -6.69 1.46 -13.50
CA ASP A 33 -5.85 0.91 -12.44
C ASP A 33 -6.45 -0.39 -11.92
N THR A 34 -5.59 -1.33 -11.60
CA THR A 34 -5.98 -2.55 -10.89
C THR A 34 -5.61 -2.40 -9.43
N MET A 35 -6.55 -2.66 -8.53
CA MET A 35 -6.31 -2.53 -7.10
C MET A 35 -6.94 -3.69 -6.33
N PHE A 36 -6.32 -4.03 -5.20
CA PHE A 36 -6.81 -5.07 -4.31
C PHE A 36 -6.59 -4.69 -2.84
N TYR A 37 -7.67 -4.76 -2.09
CA TYR A 37 -7.69 -4.64 -0.65
C TYR A 37 -7.55 -6.03 -0.01
N GLY A 38 -6.73 -6.14 1.04
CA GLY A 38 -6.64 -7.37 1.83
C GLY A 38 -6.14 -8.60 1.06
N ASP A 39 -5.38 -8.39 -0.01
CA ASP A 39 -4.86 -9.47 -0.84
C ASP A 39 -3.92 -10.37 -0.03
N PRO A 40 -4.15 -11.71 -0.01
CA PRO A 40 -3.35 -12.63 0.82
C PRO A 40 -1.83 -12.55 0.58
N MET A 41 -1.39 -12.25 -0.64
CA MET A 41 0.03 -12.12 -0.96
C MET A 41 0.64 -10.89 -0.28
N THR A 42 -0.03 -9.73 -0.39
CA THR A 42 0.46 -8.49 0.24
C THR A 42 0.27 -8.49 1.75
N GLU A 43 -0.76 -9.13 2.27
CA GLU A 43 -0.92 -9.34 3.72
C GLU A 43 0.16 -10.26 4.29
N SER A 44 0.57 -11.29 3.55
CA SER A 44 1.72 -12.12 3.94
C SER A 44 3.02 -11.32 4.00
N LEU A 45 3.23 -10.41 3.05
CA LEU A 45 4.37 -9.48 3.10
C LEU A 45 4.25 -8.54 4.31
N MET A 46 3.08 -7.99 4.59
CA MET A 46 2.82 -7.13 5.74
C MET A 46 3.17 -7.83 7.05
N LEU A 47 2.72 -9.07 7.24
CA LEU A 47 3.05 -9.87 8.42
C LEU A 47 4.56 -10.13 8.53
N LYS A 48 5.20 -10.49 7.43
CA LYS A 48 6.65 -10.73 7.37
C LYS A 48 7.47 -9.47 7.70
N LYS A 49 6.97 -8.29 7.35
CA LYS A 49 7.68 -7.01 7.57
C LYS A 49 7.39 -6.36 8.92
N ARG A 50 6.46 -6.90 9.72
CA ARG A 50 6.09 -6.29 11.02
C ARG A 50 7.29 -6.02 11.91
N ASP A 51 8.16 -7.01 12.12
CA ASP A 51 9.30 -6.87 13.04
C ASP A 51 10.30 -5.82 12.55
N PHE A 52 10.49 -5.70 11.23
CA PHE A 52 11.26 -4.63 10.63
C PHE A 52 10.59 -3.26 10.88
N MET A 53 9.29 -3.15 10.67
CA MET A 53 8.53 -1.92 10.93
C MET A 53 8.59 -1.52 12.41
N GLU A 54 8.47 -2.48 13.33
CA GLU A 54 8.64 -2.24 14.77
C GLU A 54 10.03 -1.68 15.10
N LYS A 55 11.08 -2.22 14.47
CA LYS A 55 12.44 -1.73 14.66
C LYS A 55 12.61 -0.30 14.15
N GLU A 56 12.11 0.01 12.96
CA GLU A 56 12.26 1.34 12.34
C GLU A 56 11.41 2.42 13.05
N THR A 57 10.26 2.05 13.60
CA THR A 57 9.37 3.01 14.27
C THR A 57 9.59 3.10 15.78
N GLY A 58 10.22 2.09 16.39
CA GLY A 58 10.33 1.97 17.85
C GLY A 58 9.01 1.60 18.56
N LEU A 59 7.95 1.29 17.80
CA LEU A 59 6.62 0.97 18.32
C LEU A 59 6.37 -0.54 18.32
N LYS A 60 5.36 -0.98 19.06
CA LYS A 60 4.78 -2.32 18.94
C LYS A 60 3.57 -2.25 18.02
N LEU A 61 3.60 -2.97 16.91
CA LEU A 61 2.65 -2.81 15.84
C LEU A 61 1.67 -3.97 15.73
N SER A 62 0.40 -3.63 15.55
CA SER A 62 -0.64 -4.55 15.11
C SER A 62 -0.96 -4.28 13.63
N PRO A 63 -0.86 -5.27 12.75
CA PRO A 63 -1.20 -5.10 11.34
C PRO A 63 -2.71 -4.93 11.17
N THR A 64 -3.09 -4.09 10.22
CA THR A 64 -4.49 -3.80 9.91
C THR A 64 -4.93 -4.39 8.59
N TYR A 65 -4.39 -3.92 7.48
CA TYR A 65 -4.63 -4.46 6.15
C TYR A 65 -3.51 -4.06 5.21
N SER A 66 -3.45 -4.73 4.08
CA SER A 66 -2.65 -4.30 2.96
C SER A 66 -3.53 -3.85 1.80
N PHE A 67 -2.95 -3.03 0.96
CA PHE A 67 -3.54 -2.62 -0.30
C PHE A 67 -2.46 -2.62 -1.37
N TRP A 68 -2.77 -3.02 -2.59
CA TRP A 68 -1.85 -2.83 -3.70
C TRP A 68 -2.56 -2.29 -4.92
N ARG A 69 -1.84 -1.56 -5.72
CA ARG A 69 -2.36 -0.92 -6.92
C ARG A 69 -1.34 -0.94 -8.04
N CYS A 70 -1.79 -1.31 -9.22
CA CYS A 70 -1.08 -1.11 -10.47
C CYS A 70 -1.66 0.15 -11.12
N TYR A 71 -0.97 1.24 -10.94
CA TYR A 71 -1.30 2.52 -11.57
C TYR A 71 -0.93 2.49 -13.04
N THR A 72 -1.75 3.09 -13.87
CA THR A 72 -1.53 3.24 -15.31
C THR A 72 -1.33 4.70 -15.68
N LYS A 73 -1.04 4.96 -16.95
CA LYS A 73 -0.79 6.31 -17.44
C LYS A 73 -1.94 7.27 -17.12
N PHE A 74 -1.60 8.47 -16.69
CA PHE A 74 -2.48 9.55 -16.24
C PHE A 74 -3.11 9.34 -14.85
N ALA A 75 -2.83 8.22 -14.17
CA ALA A 75 -3.24 8.05 -12.79
C ALA A 75 -2.61 9.12 -11.89
N ASP A 76 -3.34 9.54 -10.88
CA ASP A 76 -2.84 10.39 -9.81
C ASP A 76 -3.29 9.84 -8.44
N LEU A 77 -2.74 10.39 -7.38
CA LEU A 77 -3.25 10.18 -6.05
C LEU A 77 -3.53 11.55 -5.45
N LYS A 78 -4.81 11.87 -5.30
CA LYS A 78 -5.23 13.16 -4.74
C LYS A 78 -4.67 13.36 -3.35
N LYS A 79 -4.42 14.62 -3.00
CA LYS A 79 -3.94 15.00 -1.68
C LYS A 79 -4.96 14.64 -0.61
N HIS A 80 -4.57 13.78 0.35
CA HIS A 80 -5.44 13.28 1.42
C HIS A 80 -4.64 12.88 2.66
N LYS A 81 -5.37 12.60 3.72
CA LYS A 81 -4.92 11.85 4.91
C LYS A 81 -5.66 10.54 4.95
N ASP A 82 -5.02 9.53 5.49
CA ASP A 82 -5.61 8.21 5.64
C ASP A 82 -6.58 8.14 6.84
N ARG A 83 -7.35 7.06 6.85
CA ARG A 83 -8.22 6.69 7.97
C ARG A 83 -7.43 6.06 9.14
N PRO A 84 -7.99 5.95 10.36
CA PRO A 84 -7.27 5.50 11.56
C PRO A 84 -6.56 4.16 11.45
N SER A 85 -7.07 3.23 10.64
CA SER A 85 -6.40 1.94 10.41
C SER A 85 -5.07 2.03 9.66
N CYS A 86 -4.72 3.20 9.14
CA CYS A 86 -3.46 3.50 8.46
C CYS A 86 -2.55 4.41 9.29
N GLU A 87 -2.60 4.28 10.62
CA GLU A 87 -1.82 5.13 11.54
C GLU A 87 -0.34 5.12 11.20
N ILE A 88 0.23 3.93 11.04
CA ILE A 88 1.61 3.72 10.58
C ILE A 88 1.53 3.02 9.22
N SER A 89 1.91 3.74 8.19
CA SER A 89 1.84 3.25 6.82
C SER A 89 3.23 3.13 6.21
N VAL A 90 3.40 2.16 5.32
CA VAL A 90 4.53 2.13 4.39
C VAL A 90 4.02 1.92 2.98
N THR A 91 4.42 2.80 2.07
CA THR A 91 4.26 2.57 0.63
C THR A 91 5.56 1.98 0.09
N VAL A 92 5.45 0.89 -0.68
CA VAL A 92 6.60 0.19 -1.28
C VAL A 92 6.42 0.16 -2.80
N ASN A 93 7.45 0.59 -3.52
CA ASN A 93 7.50 0.43 -4.98
C ASN A 93 7.86 -1.04 -5.30
N ILE A 94 6.91 -1.78 -5.87
CA ILE A 94 7.10 -3.18 -6.30
C ILE A 94 7.74 -3.25 -7.68
N GLY A 95 7.45 -2.27 -8.54
CA GLY A 95 8.02 -2.20 -9.88
C GLY A 95 7.29 -1.19 -10.77
N SER A 96 7.98 -0.77 -11.80
CA SER A 96 7.45 0.16 -12.79
C SER A 96 8.09 -0.10 -14.16
N ASP A 97 7.70 0.69 -15.13
CA ASP A 97 8.35 0.79 -16.45
C ASP A 97 9.69 1.55 -16.43
N GLY A 98 10.13 1.99 -15.26
CA GLY A 98 11.33 2.81 -15.06
C GLY A 98 11.04 4.31 -14.92
N THR A 99 9.82 4.75 -15.15
CA THR A 99 9.41 6.14 -14.94
C THR A 99 9.41 6.47 -13.45
N LYS A 100 10.18 7.49 -13.06
CA LYS A 100 10.24 7.96 -11.68
C LYS A 100 8.95 8.68 -11.32
N TRP A 101 8.29 8.18 -10.28
CA TRP A 101 7.01 8.73 -9.82
C TRP A 101 7.03 9.01 -8.32
N PRO A 102 7.36 10.25 -7.93
CA PRO A 102 7.48 10.63 -6.53
C PRO A 102 6.18 10.49 -5.76
N ILE A 103 6.30 10.16 -4.47
CA ILE A 103 5.25 10.45 -3.48
C ILE A 103 5.64 11.70 -2.70
N PHE A 104 4.66 12.55 -2.44
CA PHE A 104 4.80 13.70 -1.56
C PHE A 104 4.13 13.38 -0.23
N ILE A 105 4.85 13.59 0.87
CA ILE A 105 4.36 13.37 2.23
C ILE A 105 4.74 14.60 3.05
N ASN A 106 3.75 15.27 3.64
CA ASN A 106 3.96 16.50 4.40
C ASN A 106 4.83 17.54 3.64
N ASN A 107 4.52 17.76 2.36
CA ASN A 107 5.23 18.63 1.41
C ASN A 107 6.70 18.24 1.11
N LYS A 108 7.16 17.06 1.56
CA LYS A 108 8.47 16.51 1.19
C LYS A 108 8.32 15.50 0.07
N LYS A 109 9.23 15.54 -0.88
CA LYS A 109 9.26 14.67 -2.06
C LYS A 109 10.13 13.44 -1.80
N PHE A 110 9.60 12.24 -2.06
CA PHE A 110 10.33 10.98 -1.96
C PHE A 110 10.25 10.22 -3.30
N ILE A 111 11.38 9.70 -3.73
CA ILE A 111 11.48 8.80 -4.90
C ILE A 111 11.92 7.45 -4.35
N CYS A 112 11.10 6.42 -4.57
CA CYS A 112 11.39 5.05 -4.20
C CYS A 112 11.72 4.26 -5.46
N GLU A 113 12.92 3.70 -5.53
CA GLU A 113 13.26 2.71 -6.57
C GLU A 113 12.52 1.38 -6.27
N PRO A 114 12.39 0.48 -7.26
CA PRO A 114 11.76 -0.83 -7.02
C PRO A 114 12.42 -1.59 -5.87
N GLY A 115 11.64 -1.95 -4.86
CA GLY A 115 12.10 -2.56 -3.61
C GLY A 115 12.20 -1.61 -2.43
N ASP A 116 12.27 -0.29 -2.69
CA ASP A 116 12.27 0.74 -1.65
C ASP A 116 10.87 1.06 -1.16
N GLY A 117 10.80 1.60 0.06
CA GLY A 117 9.56 2.12 0.62
C GLY A 117 9.81 3.30 1.54
N VAL A 118 8.77 4.07 1.79
CA VAL A 118 8.78 5.16 2.77
C VAL A 118 7.72 4.91 3.83
N ILE A 119 8.15 5.01 5.11
CA ILE A 119 7.28 4.87 6.29
C ILE A 119 6.78 6.26 6.67
N TYR A 120 5.49 6.38 6.96
CA TYR A 120 4.87 7.65 7.33
C TYR A 120 3.65 7.46 8.23
N LEU A 121 3.25 8.54 8.90
CA LEU A 121 2.03 8.61 9.72
C LEU A 121 0.85 8.96 8.80
N GLY A 122 0.15 7.92 8.32
CA GLY A 122 -0.88 8.07 7.30
C GLY A 122 -2.04 8.97 7.73
N CYS A 123 -2.45 8.88 9.00
CA CYS A 123 -3.53 9.70 9.56
C CYS A 123 -3.13 11.15 9.80
N GLU A 124 -1.84 11.45 9.95
CA GLU A 124 -1.35 12.77 10.34
C GLU A 124 -0.90 13.60 9.16
N TYR A 125 -0.17 12.97 8.23
CA TYR A 125 0.47 13.68 7.13
C TYR A 125 -0.34 13.58 5.85
N GLU A 126 -0.66 14.74 5.26
CA GLU A 126 -1.19 14.78 3.90
C GLU A 126 -0.17 14.20 2.94
N HIS A 127 -0.64 13.33 2.06
CA HIS A 127 0.20 12.72 1.05
C HIS A 127 -0.53 12.60 -0.29
N TRP A 128 0.26 12.61 -1.38
CA TRP A 128 -0.27 12.59 -2.75
C TRP A 128 0.80 12.20 -3.75
N ARG A 129 0.37 11.90 -4.96
CA ARG A 129 1.21 11.79 -6.15
C ARG A 129 0.61 12.62 -7.27
N GLU A 130 1.47 13.31 -8.02
CA GLU A 130 1.07 14.00 -9.24
C GLU A 130 0.76 13.00 -10.35
N GLU A 131 0.19 13.48 -11.46
CA GLU A 131 -0.18 12.64 -12.60
C GLU A 131 1.00 11.79 -13.11
N PHE A 132 0.79 10.48 -13.21
CA PHE A 132 1.77 9.52 -13.70
C PHE A 132 1.95 9.63 -15.20
N LYS A 133 3.19 9.71 -15.67
CA LYS A 133 3.53 9.87 -17.08
C LYS A 133 4.04 8.59 -17.75
N GLY A 134 4.29 7.55 -16.97
CA GLY A 134 4.74 6.24 -17.45
C GLY A 134 3.58 5.32 -17.83
N ASP A 135 3.90 4.10 -18.21
CA ASP A 135 2.91 3.11 -18.63
C ASP A 135 2.33 2.34 -17.45
N TYR A 136 3.15 1.96 -16.45
CA TYR A 136 2.68 1.32 -15.24
C TYR A 136 3.60 1.55 -14.03
N SER A 137 3.00 1.57 -12.84
CA SER A 137 3.70 1.58 -11.56
C SER A 137 2.93 0.75 -10.53
N ILE A 138 3.56 -0.27 -9.96
CA ILE A 138 2.97 -1.15 -8.97
C ILE A 138 3.44 -0.70 -7.60
N GLN A 139 2.48 -0.30 -6.75
CA GLN A 139 2.72 0.12 -5.38
C GLN A 139 1.96 -0.80 -4.43
N THR A 140 2.58 -1.17 -3.31
CA THR A 140 1.87 -1.81 -2.21
C THR A 140 1.94 -0.96 -0.96
N PHE A 141 0.86 -0.99 -0.20
CA PHE A 141 0.68 -0.23 1.03
C PHE A 141 0.43 -1.23 2.16
N LEU A 142 1.26 -1.17 3.19
CA LEU A 142 1.14 -2.04 4.36
C LEU A 142 0.82 -1.15 5.55
N HIS A 143 -0.29 -1.43 6.23
CA HIS A 143 -0.81 -0.57 7.27
C HIS A 143 -0.80 -1.24 8.63
N TYR A 144 -0.46 -0.46 9.64
CA TYR A 144 -0.37 -0.89 11.03
C TYR A 144 -0.92 0.19 11.95
N VAL A 145 -1.25 -0.22 13.16
CA VAL A 145 -1.54 0.69 14.27
C VAL A 145 -0.60 0.37 15.44
N ASP A 146 -0.30 1.38 16.27
CA ASP A 146 0.39 1.15 17.53
C ASP A 146 -0.49 0.29 18.43
N LYS A 147 0.03 -0.87 18.83
CA LYS A 147 -0.66 -1.80 19.73
C LYS A 147 -1.09 -1.16 21.06
N ASN A 148 -0.36 -0.13 21.51
CA ASN A 148 -0.60 0.61 22.73
C ASN A 148 -1.16 2.03 22.49
N GLY A 149 -1.37 2.39 21.23
CA GLY A 149 -1.81 3.69 20.78
C GLY A 149 -3.33 3.89 20.79
N PRO A 150 -3.77 5.07 20.38
CA PRO A 150 -5.19 5.44 20.36
C PRO A 150 -6.01 4.68 19.32
N ASN A 151 -5.36 4.14 18.27
CA ASN A 151 -6.03 3.45 17.15
C ASN A 151 -5.97 1.92 17.25
N LYS A 152 -5.63 1.36 18.40
CA LYS A 152 -5.45 -0.09 18.62
C LYS A 152 -6.68 -0.93 18.27
N GLU A 153 -7.88 -0.37 18.32
CA GLU A 153 -9.13 -1.05 17.98
C GLU A 153 -9.27 -1.34 16.47
N TRP A 154 -8.39 -0.75 15.63
CA TRP A 154 -8.38 -0.97 14.19
C TRP A 154 -7.54 -2.18 13.75
N VAL A 155 -7.08 -3.00 14.69
CA VAL A 155 -6.42 -4.27 14.37
C VAL A 155 -7.26 -5.07 13.37
N LEU A 156 -6.60 -5.69 12.37
CA LEU A 156 -7.25 -6.39 11.26
C LEU A 156 -8.21 -5.52 10.42
N ASP A 157 -8.17 -4.20 10.58
CA ASP A 157 -9.15 -3.29 9.99
C ASP A 157 -10.61 -3.68 10.35
N LYS A 158 -10.80 -4.20 11.57
CA LYS A 158 -12.06 -4.74 12.10
C LYS A 158 -12.61 -5.96 11.34
N ARG A 159 -11.79 -6.61 10.53
CA ARG A 159 -12.10 -7.91 9.89
C ARG A 159 -11.88 -9.05 10.88
N LYS A 160 -12.46 -10.21 10.58
CA LYS A 160 -12.28 -11.43 11.40
C LYS A 160 -10.88 -12.04 11.25
N GLN A 161 -10.29 -11.94 10.05
CA GLN A 161 -8.98 -12.52 9.71
C GLN A 161 -8.36 -11.82 8.50
N PHE A 162 -7.09 -12.11 8.25
CA PHE A 162 -6.39 -11.70 7.03
C PHE A 162 -6.90 -12.46 5.81
N GLY A 163 -6.69 -11.88 4.62
CA GLY A 163 -7.09 -12.47 3.35
C GLY A 163 -8.57 -12.39 3.05
N LEU A 164 -9.36 -11.69 3.88
CA LEU A 164 -10.77 -11.45 3.64
C LEU A 164 -10.99 -10.01 3.16
N ASP A 165 -11.80 -9.89 2.12
CA ASP A 165 -12.38 -8.60 1.75
C ASP A 165 -13.24 -8.06 2.90
N LYS A 166 -13.25 -6.75 3.09
CA LYS A 166 -14.04 -6.08 4.13
C LYS A 166 -15.54 -6.31 3.97
N ASN A 167 -15.97 -6.54 2.76
CA ASN A 167 -17.40 -6.70 2.39
C ASN A 167 -17.87 -8.15 2.35
N LEU A 168 -17.00 -9.14 2.58
CA LEU A 168 -17.41 -10.53 2.68
C LEU A 168 -17.96 -10.82 4.08
N GLU A 169 -19.28 -10.77 4.22
CA GLU A 169 -19.97 -11.39 5.34
C GLU A 169 -19.98 -12.92 5.10
N ILE A 170 -19.30 -13.65 5.97
CA ILE A 170 -19.36 -15.12 6.01
C ILE A 170 -20.43 -15.54 7.03
#